data_0b899012b84c784c626b929076a69e77
#
_entry.id   0b899012b84c784c626b929076a69e77
#
_cell.length_a   1.000
_cell.length_b   1.000
_cell.length_c   1.000
_cell.angle_alpha   90.00
_cell.angle_beta   90.00
_cell.angle_gamma   90.00
#
_symmetry.space_group_name_H-M   'P 1'
#
loop_
_entity.id
_entity.type
_entity.pdbx_description
1 polymer ?
#
loop_
_entity_poly.entity_id
_entity_poly.type
_entity_poly.pdbx_seq_one_letter_code
_entity_poly.pdbx_strand_id
1 'polypeptide(L)'
;IIQNISQLKVVSIPTAKKEALISKIQFEHNNISTADSEEPYEHTITPVNSIFKVTVNDGRGYSIPETFTKDIVEYFPVNIISIDLDRVSSTSADLNLNCIIQYKQAKFNTTDNVPSLAWKVGVDGVLNILSETDYTIDIENNLLIISNLVLKDVIAWDETSTFFLYINDLLTDDTDSVP
;
A
#
# COMPACT_ATOMS: atom_id res chain seq x y z
N ILE A 1 6.42 9.90 5.31
CA ILE A 1 5.90 9.83 3.93
C ILE A 1 5.81 8.36 3.56
N ILE A 2 4.71 7.96 2.94
CA ILE A 2 4.45 6.57 2.54
C ILE A 2 4.66 6.47 1.03
N GLN A 3 5.49 5.50 0.62
CA GLN A 3 5.81 5.24 -0.78
C GLN A 3 4.53 4.98 -1.60
N ASN A 4 4.46 5.54 -2.80
CA ASN A 4 3.37 5.39 -3.77
C ASN A 4 1.97 5.83 -3.31
N ILE A 5 1.81 6.29 -2.04
CA ILE A 5 0.51 6.70 -1.48
C ILE A 5 0.49 8.18 -1.10
N SER A 6 1.50 8.63 -0.35
CA SER A 6 1.55 10.03 0.08
C SER A 6 1.75 10.97 -1.10
N GLN A 7 1.18 12.16 -1.00
CA GLN A 7 1.52 13.28 -1.87
C GLN A 7 2.46 14.23 -1.14
N LEU A 8 3.57 14.57 -1.77
CA LEU A 8 4.54 15.53 -1.28
C LEU A 8 4.46 16.79 -2.16
N LYS A 9 4.09 17.91 -1.56
CA LYS A 9 4.18 19.22 -2.21
C LYS A 9 5.57 19.80 -2.00
N VAL A 10 6.32 19.98 -3.08
CA VAL A 10 7.60 20.65 -3.09
C VAL A 10 7.38 22.11 -3.48
N VAL A 11 7.81 23.03 -2.63
CA VAL A 11 7.72 24.47 -2.86
C VAL A 11 9.14 25.02 -2.92
N SER A 12 9.48 25.75 -3.96
CA SER A 12 10.76 26.45 -4.08
C SER A 12 10.55 27.96 -3.96
N ILE A 13 11.30 28.57 -3.07
CA ILE A 13 11.34 30.04 -2.89
C ILE A 13 12.75 30.50 -3.25
N PRO A 14 13.07 30.66 -4.54
CA PRO A 14 14.41 31.02 -4.96
C PRO A 14 14.71 32.48 -4.66
N THR A 15 15.93 32.77 -4.26
CA THR A 15 16.43 34.12 -4.13
C THR A 15 17.51 34.38 -5.16
N ALA A 16 17.21 35.23 -6.10
CA ALA A 16 18.17 35.62 -7.13
C ALA A 16 19.21 36.64 -6.58
N LYS A 17 20.46 36.47 -6.97
CA LYS A 17 21.53 37.46 -6.67
C LYS A 17 21.62 38.45 -7.82
N LYS A 18 21.95 39.71 -7.48
CA LYS A 18 22.22 40.79 -8.45
C LYS A 18 21.05 41.00 -9.44
N GLU A 19 19.84 41.05 -8.92
CA GLU A 19 18.61 41.35 -9.70
C GLU A 19 18.36 40.42 -10.91
N ALA A 20 18.95 39.24 -10.91
CA ALA A 20 18.65 38.26 -11.96
C ALA A 20 17.20 37.73 -11.81
N LEU A 21 16.52 37.61 -12.93
CA LEU A 21 15.19 36.95 -12.94
C LEU A 21 15.36 35.43 -12.91
N ILE A 22 14.54 34.76 -12.12
CA ILE A 22 14.43 33.31 -12.19
C ILE A 22 13.70 32.98 -13.51
N SER A 23 14.30 32.15 -14.34
CA SER A 23 13.74 31.78 -15.63
C SER A 23 12.91 30.51 -15.55
N LYS A 24 13.32 29.54 -14.74
CA LYS A 24 12.54 28.33 -14.46
C LYS A 24 13.07 27.59 -13.23
N ILE A 25 12.21 26.79 -12.60
CA ILE A 25 12.59 25.81 -11.58
C ILE A 25 12.22 24.42 -12.10
N GLN A 26 13.15 23.49 -11.96
CA GLN A 26 13.01 22.12 -12.40
C GLN A 26 13.02 21.20 -11.19
N PHE A 27 12.00 20.34 -11.08
CA PHE A 27 11.86 19.34 -10.03
C PHE A 27 12.15 17.96 -10.64
N GLU A 28 13.01 17.19 -10.00
CA GLU A 28 13.38 15.85 -10.46
C GLU A 28 13.17 14.83 -9.33
N HIS A 29 12.48 13.75 -9.64
CA HIS A 29 12.28 12.62 -8.76
C HIS A 29 12.09 11.34 -9.59
N ASN A 30 12.81 10.27 -9.24
CA ASN A 30 12.73 8.96 -9.90
C ASN A 30 12.80 9.05 -11.45
N ASN A 31 13.77 9.80 -11.98
CA ASN A 31 13.97 10.05 -13.41
C ASN A 31 12.82 10.81 -14.13
N ILE A 32 11.83 11.26 -13.38
CA ILE A 32 10.78 12.16 -13.90
C ILE A 32 11.21 13.58 -13.58
N SER A 33 11.13 14.44 -14.56
CA SER A 33 11.47 15.87 -14.44
C SER A 33 10.30 16.71 -14.90
N THR A 34 9.92 17.68 -14.08
CA THR A 34 8.93 18.73 -14.41
C THR A 34 9.53 20.09 -14.17
N ALA A 35 9.02 21.10 -14.82
CA ALA A 35 9.55 22.46 -14.70
C ALA A 35 8.44 23.50 -14.69
N ASP A 36 8.57 24.50 -13.79
CA ASP A 36 7.72 25.66 -13.72
C ASP A 36 8.51 26.91 -14.09
N SER A 37 7.92 27.78 -14.88
CA SER A 37 8.48 29.06 -15.30
C SER A 37 7.80 30.28 -14.65
N GLU A 38 6.74 30.04 -13.88
CA GLU A 38 5.92 31.09 -13.23
C GLU A 38 5.74 30.78 -11.76
N GLU A 39 5.65 31.82 -10.93
CA GLU A 39 5.33 31.68 -9.51
C GLU A 39 3.83 31.41 -9.30
N PRO A 40 3.45 30.62 -8.27
CA PRO A 40 4.31 29.95 -7.29
C PRO A 40 4.99 28.69 -7.87
N TYR A 41 6.30 28.56 -7.63
CA TYR A 41 7.06 27.36 -8.04
C TYR A 41 6.74 26.19 -7.14
N GLU A 42 5.71 25.46 -7.49
CA GLU A 42 5.17 24.35 -6.69
C GLU A 42 5.00 23.09 -7.54
N HIS A 43 5.36 21.94 -6.99
CA HIS A 43 5.13 20.67 -7.64
C HIS A 43 4.68 19.60 -6.65
N THR A 44 3.64 18.84 -7.03
CA THR A 44 3.14 17.72 -6.24
C THR A 44 3.70 16.42 -6.80
N ILE A 45 4.34 15.64 -5.93
CA ILE A 45 5.02 14.40 -6.28
C ILE A 45 4.45 13.26 -5.44
N THR A 46 4.18 12.10 -6.06
CA THR A 46 3.97 10.84 -5.33
C THR A 46 5.35 10.18 -5.16
N PRO A 47 5.88 10.11 -3.93
CA PRO A 47 7.23 9.63 -3.69
C PRO A 47 7.39 8.14 -3.96
N VAL A 48 8.40 7.78 -4.75
CA VAL A 48 8.81 6.40 -5.05
C VAL A 48 10.09 6.04 -4.30
N ASN A 49 10.97 7.04 -4.07
CA ASN A 49 12.21 6.89 -3.31
C ASN A 49 12.49 8.15 -2.49
N SER A 50 13.53 8.12 -1.68
CA SER A 50 13.86 9.18 -0.72
C SER A 50 14.61 10.39 -1.31
N ILE A 51 14.99 10.37 -2.59
CA ILE A 51 15.86 11.38 -3.20
C ILE A 51 15.05 12.32 -4.08
N PHE A 52 15.18 13.61 -3.84
CA PHE A 52 14.55 14.69 -4.58
C PHE A 52 15.60 15.70 -5.01
N LYS A 53 15.46 16.23 -6.21
CA LYS A 53 16.36 17.26 -6.73
C LYS A 53 15.56 18.44 -7.25
N VAL A 54 15.99 19.63 -6.93
CA VAL A 54 15.46 20.90 -7.44
C VAL A 54 16.60 21.65 -8.12
N THR A 55 16.36 22.13 -9.32
CA THR A 55 17.34 22.95 -10.07
C THR A 55 16.72 24.29 -10.38
N VAL A 56 17.37 25.35 -9.92
CA VAL A 56 16.98 26.74 -10.19
C VAL A 56 17.80 27.26 -11.35
N ASN A 57 17.13 27.83 -12.35
CA ASN A 57 17.76 28.45 -13.49
C ASN A 57 17.46 29.95 -13.54
N ASP A 58 18.43 30.77 -13.80
CA ASP A 58 18.26 32.23 -14.01
C ASP A 58 18.25 32.60 -15.49
N GLY A 59 17.78 33.81 -15.78
CA GLY A 59 17.71 34.34 -17.16
C GLY A 59 19.05 34.58 -17.83
N ARG A 60 20.17 34.42 -17.11
CA ARG A 60 21.55 34.55 -17.64
C ARG A 60 22.16 33.20 -17.98
N GLY A 61 21.42 32.10 -17.75
CA GLY A 61 21.87 30.75 -18.04
C GLY A 61 22.59 30.03 -16.89
N TYR A 62 22.64 30.62 -15.69
CA TYR A 62 23.17 29.91 -14.51
C TYR A 62 22.15 28.92 -13.97
N SER A 63 22.65 27.77 -13.54
CA SER A 63 21.86 26.67 -13.03
C SER A 63 22.45 26.17 -11.73
N ILE A 64 21.61 26.07 -10.68
CA ILE A 64 22.01 25.60 -9.35
C ILE A 64 21.12 24.43 -8.96
N PRO A 65 21.67 23.21 -8.96
CA PRO A 65 20.95 22.04 -8.43
C PRO A 65 21.11 21.93 -6.93
N GLU A 66 20.06 21.50 -6.26
CA GLU A 66 20.06 21.08 -4.87
C GLU A 66 19.39 19.73 -4.74
N THR A 67 20.00 18.82 -3.98
CA THR A 67 19.46 17.49 -3.71
C THR A 67 19.15 17.39 -2.23
N PHE A 68 17.96 16.91 -1.90
CA PHE A 68 17.55 16.66 -0.53
C PHE A 68 16.92 15.28 -0.40
N THR A 69 16.91 14.75 0.82
CA THR A 69 16.34 13.46 1.15
C THR A 69 15.17 13.62 2.11
N LYS A 70 14.20 12.71 2.01
CA LYS A 70 13.12 12.57 2.96
C LYS A 70 12.95 11.10 3.32
N ASP A 71 12.67 10.83 4.59
CA ASP A 71 12.36 9.47 5.03
C ASP A 71 11.05 9.01 4.40
N ILE A 72 11.13 7.90 3.70
CA ILE A 72 10.00 7.27 3.04
C ILE A 72 9.83 5.87 3.62
N VAL A 73 8.63 5.60 4.11
CA VAL A 73 8.24 4.26 4.53
C VAL A 73 7.87 3.47 3.28
N GLU A 74 8.62 2.41 3.02
CA GLU A 74 8.30 1.47 1.95
C GLU A 74 6.93 0.82 2.23
N TYR A 75 6.07 0.81 1.22
CA TYR A 75 4.74 0.23 1.31
C TYR A 75 4.31 -0.33 -0.05
N PHE A 76 3.55 -1.40 0.00
CA PHE A 76 2.77 -1.93 -1.11
C PHE A 76 1.39 -2.37 -0.58
N PRO A 77 0.33 -2.31 -1.41
CA PRO A 77 -1.02 -2.73 -1.04
C PRO A 77 -1.07 -4.18 -0.59
N VAL A 78 -2.00 -4.49 0.30
CA VAL A 78 -2.33 -5.89 0.60
C VAL A 78 -2.85 -6.56 -0.68
N ASN A 79 -2.54 -7.85 -0.84
CA ASN A 79 -2.97 -8.62 -2.00
C ASN A 79 -3.08 -10.10 -1.64
N ILE A 80 -4.21 -10.72 -1.94
CA ILE A 80 -4.40 -12.16 -1.76
C ILE A 80 -3.70 -12.88 -2.92
N ILE A 81 -2.62 -13.63 -2.59
CA ILE A 81 -1.82 -14.36 -3.58
C ILE A 81 -2.49 -15.70 -3.92
N SER A 82 -2.98 -16.40 -2.90
CA SER A 82 -3.67 -17.67 -3.07
C SER A 82 -4.67 -17.91 -1.96
N ILE A 83 -5.76 -18.54 -2.32
CA ILE A 83 -6.77 -19.04 -1.41
C ILE A 83 -7.14 -20.45 -1.82
N ASP A 84 -7.17 -21.36 -0.87
CA ASP A 84 -7.55 -22.75 -1.04
C ASP A 84 -8.52 -23.13 0.08
N LEU A 85 -9.66 -23.69 -0.28
CA LEU A 85 -10.76 -23.95 0.62
C LEU A 85 -11.35 -25.32 0.35
N ASP A 86 -11.11 -26.23 1.27
CA ASP A 86 -11.60 -27.61 1.18
C ASP A 86 -12.57 -27.96 2.31
N ARG A 87 -13.50 -28.87 2.05
CA ARG A 87 -14.25 -29.47 3.13
C ARG A 87 -13.37 -30.38 3.98
N VAL A 88 -13.53 -30.31 5.30
CA VAL A 88 -12.79 -31.19 6.24
C VAL A 88 -13.09 -32.66 5.95
N SER A 89 -14.32 -32.98 5.53
CA SER A 89 -14.70 -34.28 4.97
C SER A 89 -15.90 -34.12 4.04
N SER A 90 -16.21 -35.14 3.25
CA SER A 90 -17.31 -35.11 2.28
C SER A 90 -18.71 -34.86 2.88
N THR A 91 -18.87 -35.03 4.18
CA THR A 91 -20.14 -34.84 4.92
C THR A 91 -20.01 -33.76 6.00
N SER A 92 -18.92 -32.99 6.02
CA SER A 92 -18.71 -31.95 7.01
C SER A 92 -19.29 -30.61 6.53
N ALA A 93 -19.89 -29.86 7.45
CA ALA A 93 -20.19 -28.45 7.30
C ALA A 93 -18.96 -27.55 7.52
N ASP A 94 -17.89 -28.13 8.07
CA ASP A 94 -16.63 -27.41 8.34
C ASP A 94 -15.79 -27.29 7.06
N LEU A 95 -15.12 -26.16 6.92
CA LEU A 95 -14.17 -25.88 5.86
C LEU A 95 -12.75 -25.72 6.41
N ASN A 96 -11.78 -26.15 5.64
CA ASN A 96 -10.34 -25.96 5.91
C ASN A 96 -9.82 -24.86 4.99
N LEU A 97 -9.39 -23.74 5.55
CA LEU A 97 -8.87 -22.59 4.83
C LEU A 97 -7.34 -22.58 4.87
N ASN A 98 -6.74 -22.49 3.68
CA ASN A 98 -5.34 -22.16 3.49
C ASN A 98 -5.26 -20.90 2.62
N CYS A 99 -4.47 -19.92 3.02
CA CYS A 99 -4.34 -18.67 2.28
C CYS A 99 -2.96 -18.06 2.45
N ILE A 100 -2.45 -17.45 1.37
CA ILE A 100 -1.22 -16.66 1.38
C ILE A 100 -1.57 -15.26 0.90
N ILE A 101 -1.21 -14.29 1.71
CA ILE A 101 -1.51 -12.88 1.48
C ILE A 101 -0.20 -12.10 1.51
N GLN A 102 0.03 -11.27 0.52
CA GLN A 102 1.09 -10.29 0.53
C GLN A 102 0.71 -9.14 1.47
N TYR A 103 1.61 -8.83 2.41
CA TYR A 103 1.36 -7.84 3.44
C TYR A 103 2.66 -7.14 3.84
N LYS A 104 2.65 -5.81 3.92
CA LYS A 104 3.80 -5.04 4.38
C LYS A 104 3.61 -4.60 5.83
N GLN A 105 4.38 -5.21 6.73
CA GLN A 105 4.50 -4.66 8.07
C GLN A 105 5.22 -3.30 8.00
N ALA A 106 4.56 -2.27 8.43
CA ALA A 106 5.07 -0.91 8.44
C ALA A 106 4.56 -0.17 9.67
N LYS A 107 5.25 0.91 10.02
CA LYS A 107 4.82 1.81 11.09
C LYS A 107 4.56 3.19 10.51
N PHE A 108 3.32 3.64 10.60
CA PHE A 108 2.91 4.96 10.12
C PHE A 108 2.81 5.91 11.30
N ASN A 109 3.81 6.78 11.45
CA ASN A 109 4.03 7.57 12.67
C ASN A 109 4.21 6.65 13.90
N THR A 110 3.20 6.58 14.77
CA THR A 110 3.19 5.74 15.98
C THR A 110 2.29 4.52 15.85
N THR A 111 1.56 4.37 14.75
CA THR A 111 0.58 3.29 14.54
C THR A 111 1.19 2.19 13.68
N ASP A 112 1.16 0.98 14.19
CA ASP A 112 1.56 -0.20 13.42
C ASP A 112 0.49 -0.53 12.38
N ASN A 113 0.94 -0.89 11.17
CA ASN A 113 0.07 -1.41 10.13
C ASN A 113 -0.26 -2.86 10.45
N VAL A 114 -1.40 -3.08 11.07
CA VAL A 114 -1.87 -4.42 11.45
C VAL A 114 -2.99 -4.83 10.50
N PRO A 115 -2.87 -5.99 9.84
CA PRO A 115 -3.93 -6.47 8.95
C PRO A 115 -5.16 -6.91 9.75
N SER A 116 -6.32 -6.72 9.16
CA SER A 116 -7.59 -7.27 9.64
C SER A 116 -8.17 -8.18 8.57
N LEU A 117 -8.54 -9.39 8.97
CA LEU A 117 -9.10 -10.39 8.08
C LEU A 117 -10.51 -10.74 8.51
N ALA A 118 -11.37 -10.93 7.54
CA ALA A 118 -12.73 -11.40 7.76
C ALA A 118 -13.19 -12.28 6.60
N TRP A 119 -14.16 -13.13 6.85
CA TRP A 119 -14.76 -13.99 5.84
C TRP A 119 -16.29 -14.00 5.97
N LYS A 120 -16.95 -14.34 4.89
CA LYS A 120 -18.39 -14.66 4.87
C LYS A 120 -18.73 -15.68 3.78
N VAL A 121 -19.92 -16.27 3.89
CA VAL A 121 -20.48 -17.16 2.88
C VAL A 121 -21.74 -16.53 2.30
N GLY A 122 -21.83 -16.52 0.98
CA GLY A 122 -22.91 -15.86 0.25
C GLY A 122 -22.82 -14.33 0.29
N VAL A 123 -23.51 -13.67 -0.62
CA VAL A 123 -23.51 -12.22 -0.75
C VAL A 123 -24.05 -11.53 0.51
N ASP A 124 -25.13 -12.09 1.09
CA ASP A 124 -25.82 -11.58 2.27
C ASP A 124 -25.35 -12.23 3.59
N GLY A 125 -24.24 -13.00 3.54
CA GLY A 125 -23.71 -13.72 4.69
C GLY A 125 -23.17 -12.80 5.78
N VAL A 126 -23.16 -13.30 7.02
CA VAL A 126 -22.59 -12.59 8.18
C VAL A 126 -21.08 -12.55 8.06
N LEU A 127 -20.49 -11.36 8.29
CA LEU A 127 -19.05 -11.18 8.30
C LEU A 127 -18.47 -11.72 9.61
N ASN A 128 -17.52 -12.65 9.51
CA ASN A 128 -16.81 -13.25 10.62
C ASN A 128 -15.36 -12.75 10.63
N ILE A 129 -14.89 -12.19 11.73
CA ILE A 129 -13.55 -11.65 11.87
C ILE A 129 -12.61 -12.78 12.31
N LEU A 130 -11.45 -12.91 11.65
CA LEU A 130 -10.39 -13.80 12.08
C LEU A 130 -9.58 -13.17 13.22
N SER A 131 -9.20 -14.00 14.16
CA SER A 131 -8.34 -13.63 15.28
C SER A 131 -6.87 -13.61 14.83
N GLU A 132 -6.03 -12.84 15.49
CA GLU A 132 -4.57 -12.83 15.26
C GLU A 132 -3.91 -14.20 15.55
N THR A 133 -4.61 -15.11 16.23
CA THR A 133 -4.15 -16.49 16.45
C THR A 133 -4.42 -17.44 15.28
N ASP A 134 -5.25 -17.01 14.32
CA ASP A 134 -5.68 -17.83 13.17
C ASP A 134 -4.70 -17.75 11.99
N TYR A 135 -3.69 -16.88 12.07
CA TYR A 135 -2.69 -16.70 11.04
C TYR A 135 -1.30 -16.42 11.59
N THR A 136 -0.30 -16.51 10.76
CA THR A 136 1.09 -16.14 11.07
C THR A 136 1.58 -15.05 10.14
N ILE A 137 2.45 -14.17 10.63
CA ILE A 137 3.08 -13.12 9.84
C ILE A 137 4.54 -13.50 9.63
N ASP A 138 4.93 -13.69 8.37
CA ASP A 138 6.32 -13.83 7.93
C ASP A 138 6.85 -12.46 7.50
N ILE A 139 7.54 -11.81 8.42
CA ILE A 139 8.06 -10.44 8.21
C ILE A 139 9.14 -10.41 7.14
N GLU A 140 9.99 -11.44 7.07
CA GLU A 140 11.11 -11.49 6.12
C GLU A 140 10.62 -11.56 4.67
N ASN A 141 9.57 -12.32 4.43
CA ASN A 141 8.97 -12.49 3.11
C ASN A 141 7.78 -11.56 2.85
N ASN A 142 7.38 -10.74 3.83
CA ASN A 142 6.20 -9.88 3.77
C ASN A 142 4.91 -10.65 3.45
N LEU A 143 4.71 -11.78 4.12
CA LEU A 143 3.56 -12.64 3.95
C LEU A 143 2.76 -12.76 5.25
N LEU A 144 1.45 -12.84 5.10
CA LEU A 144 0.52 -13.33 6.11
C LEU A 144 0.01 -14.68 5.62
N ILE A 145 0.12 -15.71 6.48
CA ILE A 145 -0.15 -17.09 6.11
C ILE A 145 -1.23 -17.66 7.03
N ILE A 146 -2.32 -18.14 6.43
CA ILE A 146 -3.32 -18.97 7.08
C ILE A 146 -3.04 -20.41 6.66
N SER A 147 -2.89 -21.30 7.64
CA SER A 147 -2.61 -22.71 7.36
C SER A 147 -3.54 -23.62 8.15
N ASN A 148 -4.28 -24.46 7.45
CA ASN A 148 -5.18 -25.46 8.01
C ASN A 148 -6.17 -24.88 9.07
N LEU A 149 -6.66 -23.68 8.82
CA LEU A 149 -7.66 -23.06 9.71
C LEU A 149 -9.02 -23.71 9.47
N VAL A 150 -9.55 -24.37 10.49
CA VAL A 150 -10.87 -25.01 10.41
C VAL A 150 -11.94 -24.00 10.78
N LEU A 151 -12.73 -23.62 9.80
CA LEU A 151 -13.94 -22.80 9.94
C LEU A 151 -15.12 -23.74 10.22
N LYS A 152 -15.82 -23.52 11.34
CA LYS A 152 -16.86 -24.42 11.83
C LYS A 152 -18.25 -24.07 11.28
N ASP A 153 -19.03 -25.09 10.94
CA ASP A 153 -20.43 -24.98 10.55
C ASP A 153 -20.70 -23.93 9.45
N VAL A 154 -19.82 -23.86 8.45
CA VAL A 154 -19.79 -22.77 7.45
C VAL A 154 -20.85 -22.97 6.37
N ILE A 155 -20.90 -24.16 5.76
CA ILE A 155 -21.82 -24.49 4.67
C ILE A 155 -22.36 -25.91 4.87
N ALA A 156 -23.68 -26.09 4.84
CA ALA A 156 -24.26 -27.44 4.93
C ALA A 156 -23.63 -28.35 3.87
N TRP A 157 -23.44 -29.62 4.22
CA TRP A 157 -22.69 -30.58 3.39
C TRP A 157 -23.31 -30.82 1.99
N ASP A 158 -24.61 -30.57 1.86
CA ASP A 158 -25.40 -30.71 0.63
C ASP A 158 -25.67 -29.39 -0.11
N GLU A 159 -25.11 -28.29 0.38
CA GLU A 159 -25.22 -26.96 -0.22
C GLU A 159 -23.92 -26.51 -0.88
N THR A 160 -24.06 -25.63 -1.85
CA THR A 160 -22.95 -24.88 -2.47
C THR A 160 -23.17 -23.40 -2.27
N SER A 161 -22.10 -22.69 -1.99
CA SER A 161 -22.16 -21.23 -1.84
C SER A 161 -20.77 -20.62 -2.08
N THR A 162 -20.73 -19.36 -2.44
CA THR A 162 -19.46 -18.63 -2.61
C THR A 162 -18.92 -18.19 -1.27
N PHE A 163 -17.68 -18.50 -1.01
CA PHE A 163 -16.91 -18.03 0.13
C PHE A 163 -16.15 -16.75 -0.27
N PHE A 164 -16.17 -15.75 0.59
CA PHE A 164 -15.45 -14.49 0.41
C PHE A 164 -14.47 -14.30 1.56
N LEU A 165 -13.23 -14.00 1.21
CA LEU A 165 -12.19 -13.58 2.15
C LEU A 165 -11.89 -12.09 1.93
N TYR A 166 -11.85 -11.32 2.99
CA TYR A 166 -11.56 -9.91 3.01
C TYR A 166 -10.28 -9.67 3.81
N ILE A 167 -9.43 -8.85 3.29
CA ILE A 167 -8.29 -8.31 4.05
C ILE A 167 -8.23 -6.82 3.87
N ASN A 168 -7.94 -6.11 4.95
CA ASN A 168 -7.56 -4.72 4.89
C ASN A 168 -6.41 -4.44 5.87
N ASP A 169 -5.61 -3.46 5.54
CA ASP A 169 -4.68 -2.82 6.44
C ASP A 169 -5.11 -1.34 6.66
N LEU A 170 -4.24 -0.50 7.19
CA LEU A 170 -4.55 0.91 7.43
C LEU A 170 -4.78 1.74 6.15
N LEU A 171 -4.37 1.25 4.98
CA LEU A 171 -4.28 2.04 3.76
C LEU A 171 -5.01 1.42 2.57
N THR A 172 -5.13 0.11 2.51
CA THR A 172 -5.70 -0.63 1.38
C THR A 172 -6.48 -1.84 1.82
N ASP A 173 -7.29 -2.37 0.92
CA ASP A 173 -8.08 -3.59 1.07
C ASP A 173 -7.95 -4.48 -0.18
N ASP A 174 -8.20 -5.76 -0.01
CA ASP A 174 -8.36 -6.75 -1.07
C ASP A 174 -9.44 -7.77 -0.71
N THR A 175 -10.05 -8.38 -1.72
CA THR A 175 -11.12 -9.37 -1.56
C THR A 175 -10.99 -10.43 -2.63
N ASP A 176 -11.00 -11.69 -2.23
CA ASP A 176 -11.07 -12.83 -3.14
C ASP A 176 -12.22 -13.76 -2.77
N SER A 177 -12.61 -14.63 -3.71
CA SER A 177 -13.75 -15.53 -3.53
C SER A 177 -13.49 -16.91 -4.12
N VAL A 178 -13.99 -17.93 -3.42
CA VAL A 178 -13.99 -19.33 -3.85
C VAL A 178 -15.43 -19.80 -3.97
N PRO A 179 -15.86 -20.34 -5.14
CA PRO A 179 -17.20 -20.84 -5.38
C PRO A 179 -17.52 -22.12 -4.61
#